data_9d01d762c6970a32bf3ec3e2f59ad6c4
#
_entry.id   9d01d762c6970a32bf3ec3e2f59ad6c4
#
_cell.length_a   1.000
_cell.length_b   1.000
_cell.length_c   1.000
_cell.angle_alpha   90.00
_cell.angle_beta   90.00
_cell.angle_gamma   90.00
#
_symmetry.space_group_name_H-M   'P 1'
#
loop_
_entity.id
_entity.type
_entity.pdbx_description
1 polymer ?
#
loop_
_entity_poly.entity_id
_entity_poly.type
_entity_poly.pdbx_seq_one_letter_code
_entity_poly.pdbx_strand_id
1 'polypeptide(L)'
;MDVFEALYSARAMRRLKPDPVPPEVIARIVDAGVRAPAPGPVDAQTWRFVTVTDRAVMAELGTVWRAARHALLQRMPNLYANEKQASSSQYLHDHFDELPLLVLGYGPEGMGAVTVAQACWSMCLAARAEGLGSTYTTLLAQDGPAVDRILGVPTDAGVRLHAALPIGYPLGRWGVAPRQPAHEVTFADRWGTPPPWTAPAPPVIS
;
A
#
# COMPACT_ATOMS: atom_id res chain seq x y z
N MET A 1 -12.98 3.88 -15.28
CA MET A 1 -12.86 2.55 -14.61
C MET A 1 -13.98 2.42 -13.62
N ASP A 2 -14.69 1.30 -13.59
CA ASP A 2 -15.64 1.07 -12.52
C ASP A 2 -14.96 0.50 -11.25
N VAL A 3 -15.69 0.47 -10.14
CA VAL A 3 -15.14 0.07 -8.83
C VAL A 3 -14.76 -1.41 -8.81
N PHE A 4 -15.50 -2.28 -9.50
CA PHE A 4 -15.20 -3.71 -9.53
C PHE A 4 -13.95 -3.98 -10.35
N GLU A 5 -13.77 -3.31 -11.49
CA GLU A 5 -12.53 -3.41 -12.26
C GLU A 5 -11.32 -3.00 -11.41
N ALA A 6 -11.42 -1.89 -10.67
CA ALA A 6 -10.36 -1.45 -9.76
C ALA A 6 -10.06 -2.51 -8.68
N LEU A 7 -11.10 -3.02 -8.00
CA LEU A 7 -10.98 -4.02 -6.93
C LEU A 7 -10.35 -5.33 -7.41
N TYR A 8 -10.78 -5.84 -8.56
CA TYR A 8 -10.27 -7.11 -9.10
C TYR A 8 -8.84 -7.00 -9.65
N SER A 9 -8.45 -5.83 -10.18
CA SER A 9 -7.14 -5.63 -10.78
C SER A 9 -6.11 -4.99 -9.84
N ALA A 10 -6.52 -4.40 -8.71
CA ALA A 10 -5.60 -3.87 -7.72
C ALA A 10 -4.80 -5.01 -7.08
N ARG A 11 -3.49 -4.98 -7.28
CA ARG A 11 -2.53 -5.92 -6.71
C ARG A 11 -1.21 -5.23 -6.45
N ALA A 12 -0.37 -5.84 -5.63
CA ALA A 12 0.96 -5.29 -5.36
C ALA A 12 1.82 -5.25 -6.63
N MET A 13 2.00 -4.05 -7.18
CA MET A 13 2.85 -3.75 -8.34
C MET A 13 4.16 -3.15 -7.84
N ARG A 14 5.23 -3.95 -7.84
CA ARG A 14 6.54 -3.59 -7.28
C ARG A 14 7.57 -3.20 -8.33
N ARG A 15 7.28 -3.44 -9.61
CA ARG A 15 8.11 -3.05 -10.75
C ARG A 15 7.51 -1.78 -11.32
N LEU A 16 8.06 -0.65 -10.89
CA LEU A 16 7.59 0.69 -11.25
C LEU A 16 8.65 1.40 -12.07
N LYS A 17 8.22 2.24 -13.01
CA LYS A 17 9.09 3.14 -13.77
C LYS A 17 9.48 4.35 -12.91
N PRO A 18 10.62 4.96 -13.17
CA PRO A 18 11.05 6.18 -12.49
C PRO A 18 10.38 7.46 -13.00
N ASP A 19 9.44 7.33 -13.95
CA ASP A 19 8.74 8.47 -14.56
C ASP A 19 7.97 9.25 -13.49
N PRO A 20 8.09 10.58 -13.41
CA PRO A 20 7.46 11.37 -12.37
C PRO A 20 5.93 11.28 -12.42
N VAL A 21 5.30 11.23 -11.25
CA VAL A 21 3.83 11.31 -11.12
C VAL A 21 3.44 12.79 -11.01
N PRO A 22 2.54 13.29 -11.86
CA PRO A 22 2.11 14.69 -11.82
C PRO A 22 1.48 15.07 -10.46
N PRO A 23 1.76 16.29 -9.95
CA PRO A 23 1.24 16.72 -8.63
C PRO A 23 -0.28 16.64 -8.50
N GLU A 24 -1.02 16.92 -9.56
CA GLU A 24 -2.49 16.82 -9.60
C GLU A 24 -2.99 15.37 -9.51
N VAL A 25 -2.20 14.40 -10.00
CA VAL A 25 -2.51 12.96 -9.83
C VAL A 25 -2.24 12.54 -8.38
N ILE A 26 -1.12 13.00 -7.80
CA ILE A 26 -0.81 12.78 -6.38
C ILE A 26 -1.95 13.32 -5.51
N ALA A 27 -2.40 14.55 -5.77
CA ALA A 27 -3.49 15.18 -5.03
C ALA A 27 -4.78 14.35 -5.10
N ARG A 28 -5.19 13.86 -6.28
CA ARG A 28 -6.39 13.02 -6.44
C ARG A 28 -6.27 11.69 -5.68
N ILE A 29 -5.08 11.06 -5.70
CA ILE A 29 -4.84 9.82 -4.97
C ILE A 29 -4.96 10.04 -3.46
N VAL A 30 -4.34 11.10 -2.92
CA VAL A 30 -4.40 11.41 -1.50
C VAL A 30 -5.82 11.83 -1.09
N ASP A 31 -6.52 12.62 -1.93
CA ASP A 31 -7.93 12.99 -1.67
C ASP A 31 -8.83 11.75 -1.58
N ALA A 32 -8.65 10.76 -2.47
CA ALA A 32 -9.36 9.48 -2.37
C ALA A 32 -9.08 8.76 -1.03
N GLY A 33 -7.85 8.85 -0.53
CA GLY A 33 -7.48 8.29 0.77
C GLY A 33 -8.24 8.93 1.93
N VAL A 34 -8.41 10.25 1.93
CA VAL A 34 -9.13 10.94 3.01
C VAL A 34 -10.66 10.74 2.97
N ARG A 35 -11.19 10.06 1.94
CA ARG A 35 -12.61 9.61 1.88
C ARG A 35 -12.84 8.28 2.59
N ALA A 36 -11.79 7.62 3.06
CA ALA A 36 -11.93 6.38 3.82
C ALA A 36 -12.70 6.61 5.13
N PRO A 37 -13.42 5.59 5.64
CA PRO A 37 -14.09 5.69 6.93
C PRO A 37 -13.10 6.00 8.06
N ALA A 38 -13.46 6.95 8.91
CA ALA A 38 -12.74 7.24 10.14
C ALA A 38 -13.76 7.39 11.29
N PRO A 39 -13.47 6.90 12.49
CA PRO A 39 -14.32 7.10 13.64
C PRO A 39 -14.31 8.57 14.09
N GLY A 40 -15.43 9.04 14.61
CA GLY A 40 -15.57 10.39 15.17
C GLY A 40 -15.97 11.46 14.14
N PRO A 41 -16.10 12.71 14.59
CA PRO A 41 -16.42 13.85 13.76
C PRO A 41 -15.28 14.19 12.77
N VAL A 42 -15.58 14.97 11.73
CA VAL A 42 -14.63 15.28 10.63
C VAL A 42 -13.31 15.88 11.12
N ASP A 43 -13.35 16.69 12.13
CA ASP A 43 -12.20 17.33 12.79
C ASP A 43 -11.36 16.35 13.65
N ALA A 44 -11.89 15.16 13.92
CA ALA A 44 -11.18 14.09 14.64
C ALA A 44 -10.42 13.14 13.71
N GLN A 45 -10.35 13.40 12.41
CA GLN A 45 -9.53 12.62 11.48
C GLN A 45 -8.05 12.83 11.79
N THR A 46 -7.43 11.80 12.34
CA THR A 46 -6.09 11.88 12.96
C THR A 46 -4.97 11.40 12.04
N TRP A 47 -5.29 10.89 10.85
CA TRP A 47 -4.25 10.53 9.88
C TRP A 47 -3.49 11.74 9.36
N ARG A 48 -2.22 11.51 9.04
CA ARG A 48 -1.36 12.44 8.32
C ARG A 48 -0.66 11.66 7.22
N PHE A 49 -0.46 12.29 6.08
CA PHE A 49 0.24 11.67 4.95
C PHE A 49 1.43 12.52 4.58
N VAL A 50 2.56 11.85 4.35
CA VAL A 50 3.75 12.48 3.78
C VAL A 50 3.96 11.89 2.39
N THR A 51 4.01 12.75 1.37
CA THR A 51 4.34 12.37 0.00
C THR A 51 5.79 12.70 -0.29
N VAL A 52 6.56 11.72 -0.75
CA VAL A 52 7.97 11.88 -1.07
C VAL A 52 8.16 11.67 -2.57
N THR A 53 8.73 12.68 -3.23
CA THR A 53 9.16 12.65 -4.64
C THR A 53 10.60 13.11 -4.79
N ASP A 54 11.19 13.66 -3.73
CA ASP A 54 12.59 14.08 -3.69
C ASP A 54 13.52 12.84 -3.68
N ARG A 55 14.49 12.84 -4.59
CA ARG A 55 15.40 11.70 -4.78
C ARG A 55 16.38 11.49 -3.64
N ALA A 56 16.82 12.57 -2.97
CA ALA A 56 17.74 12.45 -1.84
C ALA A 56 17.02 11.85 -0.64
N VAL A 57 15.83 12.34 -0.32
CA VAL A 57 14.97 11.79 0.73
C VAL A 57 14.59 10.33 0.43
N MET A 58 14.28 10.02 -0.84
CA MET A 58 13.95 8.65 -1.26
C MET A 58 15.13 7.70 -1.03
N ALA A 59 16.37 8.12 -1.32
CA ALA A 59 17.57 7.31 -1.11
C ALA A 59 17.84 7.06 0.40
N GLU A 60 17.61 8.05 1.26
CA GLU A 60 17.72 7.89 2.72
C GLU A 60 16.68 6.86 3.23
N LEU A 61 15.42 6.99 2.80
CA LEU A 61 14.36 6.02 3.13
C LEU A 61 14.67 4.63 2.56
N GLY A 62 15.29 4.56 1.38
CA GLY A 62 15.76 3.33 0.76
C GLY A 62 16.75 2.57 1.63
N THR A 63 17.61 3.26 2.37
CA THR A 63 18.54 2.64 3.32
C THR A 63 17.77 1.95 4.47
N VAL A 64 16.78 2.62 5.05
CA VAL A 64 15.90 2.04 6.09
C VAL A 64 15.11 0.85 5.53
N TRP A 65 14.57 0.99 4.32
CA TRP A 65 13.84 -0.08 3.63
C TRP A 65 14.69 -1.34 3.46
N ARG A 66 15.94 -1.19 2.96
CA ARG A 66 16.85 -2.32 2.72
C ARG A 66 17.21 -3.05 4.02
N ALA A 67 17.47 -2.29 5.09
CA ALA A 67 17.77 -2.86 6.41
C ALA A 67 16.56 -3.63 6.99
N ALA A 68 15.37 -3.05 6.94
CA ALA A 68 14.14 -3.68 7.42
C ALA A 68 13.79 -4.95 6.61
N ARG A 69 13.97 -4.92 5.28
CA ARG A 69 13.76 -6.09 4.43
C ARG A 69 14.77 -7.20 4.74
N HIS A 70 16.03 -6.86 4.93
CA HIS A 70 17.03 -7.85 5.31
C HIS A 70 16.68 -8.56 6.61
N ALA A 71 16.34 -7.79 7.66
CA ALA A 71 15.91 -8.34 8.94
C ALA A 71 14.65 -9.20 8.82
N LEU A 72 13.68 -8.80 7.96
CA LEU A 72 12.48 -9.60 7.71
C LEU A 72 12.83 -10.95 7.08
N LEU A 73 13.69 -10.98 6.07
CA LEU A 73 14.06 -12.23 5.37
C LEU A 73 14.91 -13.16 6.26
N GLN A 74 15.69 -12.63 7.19
CA GLN A 74 16.36 -13.45 8.20
C GLN A 74 15.37 -14.16 9.13
N ARG A 75 14.27 -13.46 9.54
CA ARG A 75 13.23 -14.03 10.40
C ARG A 75 12.29 -14.97 9.64
N MET A 76 12.10 -14.72 8.37
CA MET A 76 11.13 -15.43 7.51
C MET A 76 11.78 -15.81 6.16
N PRO A 77 12.72 -16.77 6.13
CA PRO A 77 13.45 -17.11 4.90
C PRO A 77 12.55 -17.61 3.77
N ASN A 78 11.41 -18.21 4.12
CA ASN A 78 10.40 -18.72 3.17
C ASN A 78 9.21 -17.77 2.99
N LEU A 79 9.41 -16.45 3.15
CA LEU A 79 8.34 -15.45 3.06
C LEU A 79 7.62 -15.47 1.70
N TYR A 80 8.33 -15.76 0.62
CA TYR A 80 7.77 -15.73 -0.72
C TYR A 80 7.29 -17.11 -1.16
N ALA A 81 6.03 -17.19 -1.60
CA ALA A 81 5.41 -18.44 -2.02
C ALA A 81 5.98 -18.99 -3.35
N ASN A 82 6.64 -18.15 -4.15
CA ASN A 82 7.22 -18.53 -5.44
C ASN A 82 8.27 -17.51 -5.93
N GLU A 83 9.07 -17.91 -6.92
CA GLU A 83 10.13 -17.08 -7.52
C GLU A 83 9.64 -15.75 -8.10
N LYS A 84 8.43 -15.71 -8.66
CA LYS A 84 7.85 -14.47 -9.20
C LYS A 84 7.64 -13.42 -8.12
N GLN A 85 7.16 -13.84 -6.93
CA GLN A 85 7.01 -12.94 -5.79
C GLN A 85 8.37 -12.48 -5.26
N ALA A 86 9.32 -13.41 -5.11
CA ALA A 86 10.67 -13.11 -4.67
C ALA A 86 11.36 -12.11 -5.62
N SER A 87 11.35 -12.38 -6.93
CA SER A 87 11.91 -11.51 -7.96
C SER A 87 11.25 -10.12 -8.01
N SER A 88 9.91 -10.06 -7.83
CA SER A 88 9.20 -8.78 -7.77
C SER A 88 9.58 -7.95 -6.54
N SER A 89 9.75 -8.60 -5.40
CA SER A 89 10.20 -7.95 -4.16
C SER A 89 11.67 -7.53 -4.24
N GLN A 90 12.51 -8.34 -4.89
CA GLN A 90 13.92 -8.00 -5.12
C GLN A 90 14.03 -6.77 -6.03
N TYR A 91 13.23 -6.70 -7.10
CA TYR A 91 13.22 -5.52 -7.97
C TYR A 91 12.92 -4.23 -7.20
N LEU A 92 11.89 -4.21 -6.34
CA LEU A 92 11.60 -3.04 -5.52
C LEU A 92 12.75 -2.71 -4.55
N HIS A 93 13.44 -3.73 -4.02
CA HIS A 93 14.60 -3.52 -3.16
C HIS A 93 15.75 -2.83 -3.91
N ASP A 94 16.03 -3.26 -5.13
CA ASP A 94 17.15 -2.78 -5.92
C ASP A 94 16.87 -1.35 -6.47
N HIS A 95 15.61 -1.04 -6.76
CA HIS A 95 15.17 0.21 -7.40
C HIS A 95 14.34 1.12 -6.46
N PHE A 96 14.46 0.95 -5.13
CA PHE A 96 13.68 1.76 -4.19
C PHE A 96 13.96 3.26 -4.33
N ASP A 97 15.22 3.61 -4.52
CA ASP A 97 15.68 5.00 -4.65
C ASP A 97 15.20 5.67 -5.96
N GLU A 98 14.73 4.86 -6.91
CA GLU A 98 14.18 5.33 -8.20
C GLU A 98 12.66 5.52 -8.18
N LEU A 99 11.99 5.23 -7.05
CA LEU A 99 10.55 5.40 -6.94
C LEU A 99 10.14 6.85 -7.26
N PRO A 100 9.13 7.06 -8.13
CA PRO A 100 8.68 8.41 -8.46
C PRO A 100 7.80 9.02 -7.36
N LEU A 101 7.16 8.17 -6.53
CA LEU A 101 6.31 8.59 -5.44
C LEU A 101 6.29 7.52 -4.34
N LEU A 102 6.45 7.98 -3.11
CA LEU A 102 6.18 7.21 -1.90
C LEU A 102 5.20 7.99 -1.05
N VAL A 103 4.08 7.37 -0.65
CA VAL A 103 3.13 7.95 0.31
C VAL A 103 3.28 7.21 1.62
N LEU A 104 3.53 7.94 2.71
CA LEU A 104 3.64 7.39 4.06
C LEU A 104 2.40 7.79 4.86
N GLY A 105 1.77 6.81 5.49
CA GLY A 105 0.56 6.99 6.28
C GLY A 105 0.84 6.92 7.77
N TYR A 106 0.56 8.02 8.46
CA TYR A 106 0.70 8.20 9.89
C TYR A 106 -0.66 8.28 10.57
N GLY A 107 -0.74 7.79 11.78
CA GLY A 107 -1.93 7.87 12.63
C GLY A 107 -1.57 7.61 14.09
N PRO A 108 -2.49 7.88 15.05
CA PRO A 108 -2.27 7.57 16.44
C PRO A 108 -2.03 6.06 16.65
N GLU A 109 -1.47 5.72 17.79
CA GLU A 109 -1.33 4.32 18.19
C GLU A 109 -2.71 3.64 18.32
N GLY A 110 -2.78 2.33 18.13
CA GLY A 110 -4.01 1.57 18.20
C GLY A 110 -4.90 1.75 16.96
N MET A 111 -6.01 2.48 17.08
CA MET A 111 -6.99 2.66 15.98
C MET A 111 -6.42 3.33 14.72
N GLY A 112 -5.32 4.07 14.85
CA GLY A 112 -4.66 4.69 13.69
C GLY A 112 -4.21 3.68 12.64
N ALA A 113 -3.77 2.51 13.03
CA ALA A 113 -3.39 1.46 12.08
C ALA A 113 -4.55 1.04 11.16
N VAL A 114 -5.76 0.93 11.71
CA VAL A 114 -6.97 0.53 10.96
C VAL A 114 -7.39 1.62 9.99
N THR A 115 -7.47 2.87 10.47
CA THR A 115 -7.91 4.01 9.63
C THR A 115 -6.90 4.33 8.54
N VAL A 116 -5.61 4.28 8.83
CA VAL A 116 -4.54 4.46 7.84
C VAL A 116 -4.57 3.32 6.80
N ALA A 117 -4.82 2.07 7.21
CA ALA A 117 -4.91 0.95 6.26
C ALA A 117 -6.08 1.14 5.28
N GLN A 118 -7.25 1.59 5.75
CA GLN A 118 -8.40 1.89 4.90
C GLN A 118 -8.12 3.05 3.93
N ALA A 119 -7.51 4.13 4.42
CA ALA A 119 -7.11 5.26 3.58
C ALA A 119 -6.08 4.83 2.51
N CYS A 120 -5.07 4.07 2.89
CA CYS A 120 -4.08 3.53 1.97
C CYS A 120 -4.70 2.59 0.93
N TRP A 121 -5.68 1.78 1.31
CA TRP A 121 -6.40 0.94 0.34
C TRP A 121 -7.17 1.78 -0.67
N SER A 122 -7.88 2.83 -0.23
CA SER A 122 -8.55 3.78 -1.12
C SER A 122 -7.56 4.45 -2.09
N MET A 123 -6.37 4.84 -1.60
CA MET A 123 -5.29 5.36 -2.46
C MET A 123 -4.79 4.34 -3.48
N CYS A 124 -4.69 3.05 -3.12
CA CYS A 124 -4.31 1.99 -4.07
C CYS A 124 -5.34 1.84 -5.20
N LEU A 125 -6.63 1.93 -4.89
CA LEU A 125 -7.71 1.89 -5.89
C LEU A 125 -7.69 3.14 -6.78
N ALA A 126 -7.48 4.32 -6.20
CA ALA A 126 -7.34 5.57 -6.95
C ALA A 126 -6.10 5.55 -7.86
N ALA A 127 -4.96 5.09 -7.36
CA ALA A 127 -3.76 4.91 -8.17
C ALA A 127 -4.02 3.97 -9.36
N ARG A 128 -4.75 2.85 -9.15
CA ARG A 128 -5.14 1.96 -10.24
C ARG A 128 -6.03 2.67 -11.27
N ALA A 129 -6.97 3.50 -10.83
CA ALA A 129 -7.84 4.27 -11.71
C ALA A 129 -7.08 5.31 -12.55
N GLU A 130 -6.00 5.86 -12.01
CA GLU A 130 -5.06 6.78 -12.69
C GLU A 130 -4.01 6.03 -13.57
N GLY A 131 -4.11 4.70 -13.70
CA GLY A 131 -3.15 3.89 -14.46
C GLY A 131 -1.82 3.64 -13.75
N LEU A 132 -1.75 3.90 -12.44
CA LEU A 132 -0.56 3.72 -11.62
C LEU A 132 -0.61 2.39 -10.85
N GLY A 133 0.54 1.74 -10.74
CA GLY A 133 0.76 0.62 -9.84
C GLY A 133 1.08 1.07 -8.42
N SER A 134 0.68 0.29 -7.43
CA SER A 134 0.97 0.55 -6.04
C SER A 134 1.27 -0.72 -5.26
N THR A 135 1.91 -0.56 -4.10
CA THR A 135 2.14 -1.66 -3.15
C THR A 135 1.90 -1.16 -1.74
N TYR A 136 0.94 -1.75 -1.02
CA TYR A 136 0.79 -1.53 0.41
C TYR A 136 1.88 -2.28 1.18
N THR A 137 2.59 -1.60 2.07
CA THR A 137 3.63 -2.19 2.89
C THR A 137 3.74 -1.54 4.26
N THR A 138 4.15 -2.34 5.26
CA THR A 138 4.44 -1.87 6.62
C THR A 138 5.93 -1.95 6.95
N LEU A 139 6.77 -2.18 5.94
CA LEU A 139 8.18 -2.49 6.16
C LEU A 139 8.94 -1.30 6.76
N LEU A 140 8.71 -0.09 6.28
CA LEU A 140 9.29 1.13 6.86
C LEU A 140 8.83 1.40 8.29
N ALA A 141 7.62 0.97 8.64
CA ALA A 141 7.10 1.12 10.01
C ALA A 141 7.81 0.22 11.04
N GLN A 142 8.65 -0.72 10.60
CA GLN A 142 9.48 -1.52 11.52
C GLN A 142 10.61 -0.70 12.17
N ASP A 143 11.02 0.39 11.52
CA ASP A 143 11.93 1.40 12.09
C ASP A 143 11.35 2.80 11.87
N GLY A 144 10.13 3.01 12.40
CA GLY A 144 9.44 4.31 12.34
C GLY A 144 10.31 5.47 12.82
N PRO A 145 11.02 5.36 13.97
CA PRO A 145 11.88 6.44 14.45
C PRO A 145 13.01 6.85 13.49
N ALA A 146 13.55 5.93 12.69
CA ALA A 146 14.53 6.29 11.64
C ALA A 146 13.86 7.07 10.51
N VAL A 147 12.67 6.61 10.08
CA VAL A 147 11.86 7.31 9.06
C VAL A 147 11.46 8.71 9.54
N ASP A 148 11.03 8.83 10.79
CA ASP A 148 10.59 10.11 11.38
C ASP A 148 11.74 11.14 11.41
N ARG A 149 12.97 10.71 11.72
CA ARG A 149 14.14 11.60 11.67
C ARG A 149 14.44 12.07 10.24
N ILE A 150 14.34 11.20 9.25
CA ILE A 150 14.56 11.57 7.84
C ILE A 150 13.51 12.59 7.37
N LEU A 151 12.25 12.38 7.77
CA LEU A 151 11.13 13.20 7.33
C LEU A 151 10.89 14.45 8.22
N GLY A 152 11.61 14.58 9.35
CA GLY A 152 11.41 15.67 10.30
C GLY A 152 10.07 15.61 11.02
N VAL A 153 9.52 14.41 11.27
CA VAL A 153 8.28 14.27 12.03
C VAL A 153 8.52 14.61 13.50
N PRO A 154 7.77 15.56 14.08
CA PRO A 154 7.95 15.93 15.47
C PRO A 154 7.68 14.77 16.43
N THR A 155 8.52 14.60 17.44
CA THR A 155 8.38 13.51 18.45
C THR A 155 7.11 13.61 19.27
N ASP A 156 6.51 14.80 19.37
CA ASP A 156 5.27 15.12 20.08
C ASP A 156 4.03 15.18 19.16
N ALA A 157 4.18 14.79 17.89
CA ALA A 157 3.08 14.81 16.91
C ALA A 157 1.90 13.88 17.27
N GLY A 158 2.07 12.97 18.23
CA GLY A 158 1.03 12.03 18.67
C GLY A 158 0.64 10.99 17.62
N VAL A 159 1.46 10.82 16.57
CA VAL A 159 1.24 9.86 15.47
C VAL A 159 2.48 9.02 15.27
N ARG A 160 2.28 7.85 14.65
CA ARG A 160 3.38 6.98 14.21
C ARG A 160 3.13 6.48 12.79
N LEU A 161 4.18 6.08 12.11
CA LEU A 161 4.08 5.46 10.80
C LEU A 161 3.40 4.08 10.89
N HIS A 162 2.37 3.86 10.08
CA HIS A 162 1.68 2.58 10.00
C HIS A 162 1.87 1.88 8.66
N ALA A 163 1.95 2.64 7.57
CA ALA A 163 2.05 2.08 6.23
C ALA A 163 2.80 3.02 5.27
N ALA A 164 3.31 2.43 4.20
CA ALA A 164 3.87 3.15 3.08
C ALA A 164 3.36 2.56 1.76
N LEU A 165 3.20 3.42 0.76
CA LEU A 165 2.74 3.08 -0.58
C LEU A 165 3.77 3.55 -1.62
N PRO A 166 4.68 2.69 -2.10
CA PRO A 166 5.35 2.90 -3.39
C PRO A 166 4.30 2.99 -4.50
N ILE A 167 4.32 4.08 -5.28
CA ILE A 167 3.37 4.34 -6.37
C ILE A 167 4.15 4.82 -7.60
N GLY A 168 3.77 4.35 -8.79
CA GLY A 168 4.38 4.74 -10.05
C GLY A 168 3.78 4.02 -11.25
N TYR A 169 4.20 4.36 -12.46
CA TYR A 169 3.75 3.68 -13.67
C TYR A 169 4.30 2.24 -13.70
N PRO A 170 3.45 1.21 -13.86
CA PRO A 170 3.90 -0.17 -13.80
C PRO A 170 4.67 -0.58 -15.05
N LEU A 171 5.73 -1.40 -14.88
CA LEU A 171 6.40 -2.10 -15.97
C LEU A 171 5.62 -3.35 -16.42
N GLY A 172 4.75 -3.86 -15.56
CA GLY A 172 3.93 -5.05 -15.82
C GLY A 172 2.55 -4.71 -16.38
N ARG A 173 1.82 -5.77 -16.77
CA ARG A 173 0.44 -5.65 -17.22
C ARG A 173 -0.53 -5.84 -16.05
N TRP A 174 -1.70 -5.22 -16.17
CA TRP A 174 -2.82 -5.47 -15.27
C TRP A 174 -3.38 -6.88 -15.46
N GLY A 175 -4.12 -7.34 -14.48
CA GLY A 175 -4.79 -8.62 -14.51
C GLY A 175 -5.42 -8.92 -13.16
N VAL A 176 -6.36 -9.83 -13.12
CA VAL A 176 -7.05 -10.25 -11.90
C VAL A 176 -6.06 -10.84 -10.91
N ALA A 177 -6.08 -10.33 -9.68
CA ALA A 177 -5.30 -10.90 -8.60
C ALA A 177 -5.90 -12.25 -8.18
N PRO A 178 -5.11 -13.34 -8.15
CA PRO A 178 -5.64 -14.63 -7.68
C PRO A 178 -6.05 -14.53 -6.21
N ARG A 179 -7.27 -14.97 -5.93
CA ARG A 179 -7.85 -15.03 -4.57
C ARG A 179 -8.68 -16.30 -4.47
N GLN A 180 -8.87 -16.77 -3.25
CA GLN A 180 -9.86 -17.81 -2.97
C GLN A 180 -11.25 -17.28 -3.33
N PRO A 181 -12.15 -18.13 -3.88
CA PRO A 181 -13.54 -17.75 -4.12
C PRO A 181 -14.22 -17.31 -2.81
N ALA A 182 -15.05 -16.26 -2.89
CA ALA A 182 -15.65 -15.67 -1.69
C ALA A 182 -16.49 -16.68 -0.89
N HIS A 183 -17.14 -17.63 -1.54
CA HIS A 183 -17.94 -18.67 -0.88
C HIS A 183 -17.12 -19.69 -0.08
N GLU A 184 -15.83 -19.82 -0.35
CA GLU A 184 -14.92 -20.71 0.41
C GLU A 184 -14.42 -20.06 1.72
N VAL A 185 -14.54 -18.74 1.85
CA VAL A 185 -14.08 -17.96 3.00
C VAL A 185 -15.22 -17.28 3.74
N THR A 186 -16.47 -17.63 3.41
CA THR A 186 -17.68 -17.04 4.02
C THR A 186 -18.55 -18.13 4.62
N PHE A 187 -19.15 -17.83 5.76
CA PHE A 187 -20.14 -18.68 6.42
C PHE A 187 -21.45 -17.91 6.55
N ALA A 188 -22.59 -18.60 6.41
CA ALA A 188 -23.91 -18.04 6.57
C ALA A 188 -24.40 -18.26 8.01
N ASP A 189 -24.86 -17.19 8.67
CA ASP A 189 -25.46 -17.15 10.01
C ASP A 189 -24.56 -17.67 11.14
N ARG A 190 -23.86 -18.78 10.94
CA ARG A 190 -23.00 -19.40 11.96
C ARG A 190 -21.69 -19.87 11.34
N TRP A 191 -20.62 -19.84 12.14
CA TRP A 191 -19.31 -20.35 11.73
C TRP A 191 -19.43 -21.82 11.30
N GLY A 192 -18.85 -22.13 10.11
CA GLY A 192 -18.84 -23.46 9.53
C GLY A 192 -20.04 -23.80 8.63
N THR A 193 -21.08 -22.97 8.57
CA THR A 193 -22.23 -23.14 7.66
C THR A 193 -21.92 -22.54 6.30
N PRO A 194 -21.85 -23.31 5.20
CA PRO A 194 -21.59 -22.75 3.86
C PRO A 194 -22.69 -21.76 3.44
N PRO A 195 -22.33 -20.69 2.68
CA PRO A 195 -23.34 -19.76 2.18
C PRO A 195 -24.19 -20.43 1.07
N PRO A 196 -25.44 -20.00 0.87
CA PRO A 196 -26.35 -20.57 -0.15
C PRO A 196 -26.06 -20.05 -1.58
N TRP A 197 -24.91 -19.45 -1.80
CA TRP A 197 -24.47 -18.86 -3.08
C TRP A 197 -23.02 -19.21 -3.39
N THR A 198 -22.65 -19.09 -4.66
CA THR A 198 -21.26 -19.21 -5.15
C THR A 198 -20.76 -17.88 -5.67
N ALA A 199 -19.47 -17.64 -5.55
CA ALA A 199 -18.87 -16.43 -6.08
C ALA A 199 -18.98 -16.40 -7.62
N PRO A 200 -19.25 -15.22 -8.22
CA PRO A 200 -19.22 -15.08 -9.68
C PRO A 200 -17.80 -15.24 -10.20
N ALA A 201 -17.69 -15.59 -11.48
CA ALA A 201 -16.39 -15.56 -12.15
C ALA A 201 -15.83 -14.13 -12.15
N PRO A 202 -14.51 -13.96 -11.97
CA PRO A 202 -13.92 -12.63 -12.03
C PRO A 202 -14.06 -12.02 -13.42
N PRO A 203 -14.19 -10.68 -13.53
CA PRO A 203 -14.32 -9.99 -14.81
C PRO A 203 -13.06 -10.15 -15.67
N VAL A 204 -13.22 -10.02 -16.97
CA VAL A 204 -12.08 -9.88 -17.90
C VAL A 204 -11.52 -8.47 -17.73
N ILE A 205 -10.24 -8.37 -17.42
CA ILE A 205 -9.53 -7.08 -17.30
C ILE A 205 -8.83 -6.80 -18.62
N SER A 206 -9.14 -5.67 -19.21
CA SER A 206 -8.53 -5.17 -20.45
C SER A 206 -7.17 -4.48 -20.21
#